data_0a231959e24a147162eafd98865a8a27
#
_entry.id   0a231959e24a147162eafd98865a8a27
#
_cell.length_a   1.000
_cell.length_b   1.000
_cell.length_c   1.000
_cell.angle_alpha   90.00
_cell.angle_beta   90.00
_cell.angle_gamma   90.00
#
_symmetry.space_group_name_H-M   'P 1'
#
loop_
_entity.id
_entity.type
_entity.pdbx_description
1 polymer ?
#
loop_
_entity_poly.entity_id
_entity_poly.type
_entity_poly.pdbx_seq_one_letter_code
_entity_poly.pdbx_strand_id
1 'polypeptide(L)'
;MYSNRLFLSILLCSVALTAAAQHTSRVFFDLNYDTDQALAPVTVTTGCMAPAEAKPYPVREGYRFGGWYTAPECRPEQEWRFGCNASFYTQPTDSMCVERSMILYAKWVSPKPIRTVEELDAIREDLYGWYVLENDLDLSGIANWTPVGEYEGDYEFAPAEWWRHAFKGVFDGGGHTIRGLRITELTTDKSGLFGAIADGEVLNLNMEDSRLVFTAERPYVAPLAGIIKQDLGQAAVRNCRITGTLIQVRTTNREGTFHSFTGLCGGIWGGTLEDNTVSGRMEIELAGSGGGELYAGAYAGEAYNDTRRCTSDFDIDIRFAVPQPADGFKAFIGGLQASATNVEDCTARGRIRVSGESGGEQLFIGGLVGSERYGKVSGSASTVKVEVRNTGFAQVGGIVGEFNAGYGVMGAAFGVTTTTVEGCSYTGKPVFRKVSRPVFGQFAGAGEPEPLASPWGMGMSYKIDRCTYKTK
;
A
#
# COMPACT_ATOMS: atom_id res chain seq x y z
N MET A 1 -45.64 49.10 34.59
CA MET A 1 -45.51 50.11 33.58
C MET A 1 -44.07 50.57 33.47
N TYR A 2 -43.16 49.83 33.03
CA TYR A 2 -41.88 50.33 32.61
C TYR A 2 -41.42 49.42 31.42
N SER A 3 -41.33 50.09 30.29
CA SER A 3 -40.83 49.53 29.02
C SER A 3 -39.33 49.47 29.10
N ASN A 4 -38.71 48.26 29.01
CA ASN A 4 -37.28 48.08 28.82
C ASN A 4 -37.02 47.80 27.35
N ARG A 5 -36.55 48.81 26.65
CA ARG A 5 -35.94 48.70 25.35
C ARG A 5 -34.50 48.31 25.56
N LEU A 6 -34.18 47.07 25.20
CA LEU A 6 -32.83 46.61 25.13
C LEU A 6 -32.19 47.07 23.80
N PHE A 7 -31.30 48.02 23.86
CA PHE A 7 -30.46 48.44 22.73
C PHE A 7 -29.41 47.34 22.45
N LEU A 8 -29.60 46.64 21.34
CA LEU A 8 -28.58 45.75 20.82
C LEU A 8 -27.58 46.59 19.99
N SER A 9 -26.48 46.97 20.61
CA SER A 9 -25.36 47.63 19.92
C SER A 9 -24.61 46.58 19.12
N ILE A 10 -24.85 46.49 17.82
CA ILE A 10 -24.02 45.74 16.87
C ILE A 10 -22.76 46.55 16.69
N LEU A 11 -21.69 46.12 17.36
CA LEU A 11 -20.34 46.62 17.13
C LEU A 11 -19.85 45.98 15.80
N LEU A 12 -20.02 46.68 14.70
CA LEU A 12 -19.31 46.36 13.45
C LEU A 12 -17.83 46.64 13.67
N CYS A 13 -17.09 45.61 14.09
CA CYS A 13 -15.65 45.60 13.91
C CYS A 13 -15.39 45.45 12.39
N SER A 14 -15.18 46.57 11.74
CA SER A 14 -14.51 46.61 10.42
C SER A 14 -13.10 46.12 10.63
N VAL A 15 -12.86 44.82 10.51
CA VAL A 15 -11.52 44.28 10.29
C VAL A 15 -11.15 44.73 8.89
N ALA A 16 -10.43 45.84 8.81
CA ALA A 16 -9.65 46.15 7.63
C ALA A 16 -8.64 45.02 7.47
N LEU A 17 -8.96 44.03 6.63
CA LEU A 17 -7.94 43.18 6.06
C LEU A 17 -7.02 44.09 5.24
N THR A 18 -5.98 44.60 5.88
CA THR A 18 -4.79 45.03 5.12
C THR A 18 -4.30 43.78 4.43
N ALA A 19 -4.53 43.65 3.12
CA ALA A 19 -3.84 42.69 2.29
C ALA A 19 -2.35 43.03 2.42
N ALA A 20 -1.68 42.40 3.39
CA ALA A 20 -0.24 42.39 3.43
C ALA A 20 0.20 41.84 2.08
N ALA A 21 0.95 42.62 1.31
CA ALA A 21 1.48 42.17 0.03
C ALA A 21 2.20 40.85 0.32
N GLN A 22 1.64 39.73 -0.16
CA GLN A 22 2.27 38.43 0.01
C GLN A 22 3.61 38.51 -0.71
N HIS A 23 4.68 38.42 0.05
CA HIS A 23 6.00 38.33 -0.54
C HIS A 23 6.08 36.99 -1.31
N THR A 24 6.49 37.07 -2.55
CA THR A 24 6.67 35.89 -3.40
C THR A 24 8.15 35.67 -3.68
N SER A 25 8.51 34.40 -3.68
CA SER A 25 9.83 33.91 -4.07
C SER A 25 9.72 33.09 -5.35
N ARG A 26 10.79 32.98 -6.10
CA ARG A 26 10.84 32.21 -7.35
C ARG A 26 11.76 31.01 -7.19
N VAL A 27 11.29 29.86 -7.64
CA VAL A 27 12.08 28.63 -7.76
C VAL A 27 12.48 28.49 -9.22
N PHE A 28 13.78 28.57 -9.48
CA PHE A 28 14.39 28.34 -10.78
C PHE A 28 14.86 26.88 -10.88
N PHE A 29 14.97 26.38 -12.10
CA PHE A 29 15.35 25.00 -12.36
C PHE A 29 16.56 24.95 -13.26
N ASP A 30 17.62 24.34 -12.77
CA ASP A 30 18.83 24.03 -13.53
C ASP A 30 18.79 22.53 -13.89
N LEU A 31 18.87 22.23 -15.19
CA LEU A 31 18.86 20.84 -15.64
C LEU A 31 20.15 20.08 -15.32
N ASN A 32 21.16 20.77 -14.78
CA ASN A 32 22.38 20.16 -14.28
C ASN A 32 23.18 19.37 -15.35
N TYR A 33 23.07 19.79 -16.60
CA TYR A 33 23.90 19.35 -17.74
C TYR A 33 23.89 20.41 -18.84
N ASP A 34 24.85 20.35 -19.74
CA ASP A 34 24.95 21.31 -20.86
C ASP A 34 23.80 21.13 -21.85
N THR A 35 22.92 22.13 -21.93
CA THR A 35 21.73 22.12 -22.77
C THR A 35 21.14 23.52 -22.93
N ASP A 36 20.55 23.80 -24.10
CA ASP A 36 19.78 25.00 -24.33
C ASP A 36 18.34 24.95 -23.80
N GLN A 37 17.92 23.81 -23.26
CA GLN A 37 16.59 23.64 -22.67
C GLN A 37 16.48 24.45 -21.38
N ALA A 38 15.43 25.28 -21.28
CA ALA A 38 15.12 26.03 -20.08
C ALA A 38 13.72 25.67 -19.55
N LEU A 39 13.56 25.60 -18.25
CA LEU A 39 12.29 25.41 -17.58
C LEU A 39 11.77 26.74 -17.02
N ALA A 40 10.44 26.93 -17.10
CA ALA A 40 9.81 28.10 -16.52
C ALA A 40 9.94 28.07 -14.98
N PRO A 41 10.31 29.17 -14.34
CA PRO A 41 10.36 29.25 -12.89
C PRO A 41 8.96 29.22 -12.29
N VAL A 42 8.86 28.66 -11.10
CA VAL A 42 7.62 28.62 -10.29
C VAL A 42 7.65 29.76 -9.27
N THR A 43 6.54 30.51 -9.17
CA THR A 43 6.35 31.55 -8.16
C THR A 43 5.61 30.96 -6.96
N VAL A 44 6.14 31.14 -5.76
CA VAL A 44 5.63 30.57 -4.51
C VAL A 44 5.48 31.71 -3.50
N THR A 45 4.47 31.66 -2.65
CA THR A 45 4.39 32.55 -1.48
C THR A 45 5.57 32.25 -0.56
N THR A 46 6.33 33.26 -0.20
CA THR A 46 7.50 33.12 0.71
C THR A 46 7.07 32.49 2.03
N GLY A 47 7.82 31.52 2.53
CA GLY A 47 7.48 30.74 3.73
C GLY A 47 6.53 29.57 3.47
N CYS A 48 6.12 29.33 2.19
CA CYS A 48 5.30 28.19 1.82
C CYS A 48 6.08 27.17 0.98
N MET A 49 5.60 25.93 0.96
CA MET A 49 6.12 24.91 0.05
C MET A 49 5.71 25.20 -1.39
N ALA A 50 6.58 24.86 -2.34
CA ALA A 50 6.18 24.86 -3.75
C ALA A 50 5.15 23.74 -4.00
N PRO A 51 4.01 24.02 -4.67
CA PRO A 51 2.94 23.05 -4.86
C PRO A 51 3.41 21.84 -5.68
N ALA A 52 2.88 20.66 -5.38
CA ALA A 52 3.26 19.40 -6.02
C ALA A 52 3.04 19.42 -7.55
N GLU A 53 1.92 19.99 -7.98
CA GLU A 53 1.55 20.14 -9.39
C GLU A 53 2.48 21.09 -10.17
N ALA A 54 3.25 21.91 -9.46
CA ALA A 54 4.24 22.82 -10.07
C ALA A 54 5.61 22.17 -10.26
N LYS A 55 5.81 20.91 -9.84
CA LYS A 55 7.05 20.17 -10.01
C LYS A 55 7.30 19.84 -11.49
N PRO A 56 8.35 20.34 -12.12
CA PRO A 56 8.68 19.93 -13.47
C PRO A 56 9.26 18.51 -13.52
N TYR A 57 8.94 17.79 -14.61
CA TYR A 57 9.49 16.47 -14.92
C TYR A 57 10.25 16.52 -16.26
N PRO A 58 11.51 16.99 -16.26
CA PRO A 58 12.31 17.07 -17.47
C PRO A 58 12.70 15.67 -17.96
N VAL A 59 12.98 15.55 -19.26
CA VAL A 59 13.42 14.31 -19.91
C VAL A 59 14.82 14.51 -20.47
N ARG A 60 15.68 13.50 -20.27
CA ARG A 60 17.02 13.42 -20.86
C ARG A 60 17.24 12.00 -21.39
N GLU A 61 17.62 11.90 -22.68
CA GLU A 61 17.84 10.59 -23.32
C GLU A 61 18.92 9.76 -22.58
N GLY A 62 18.65 8.50 -22.34
CA GLY A 62 19.55 7.57 -21.63
C GLY A 62 19.64 7.79 -20.13
N TYR A 63 18.86 8.72 -19.57
CA TYR A 63 18.83 9.01 -18.14
C TYR A 63 17.41 9.06 -17.61
N ARG A 64 17.28 8.72 -16.34
CA ARG A 64 16.07 8.94 -15.58
C ARG A 64 16.20 10.21 -14.73
N PHE A 65 15.10 10.94 -14.64
CA PHE A 65 15.02 12.06 -13.70
C PHE A 65 14.89 11.53 -12.26
N GLY A 66 15.87 11.85 -11.43
CA GLY A 66 15.97 11.39 -10.03
C GLY A 66 15.50 12.42 -9.00
N GLY A 67 14.82 13.50 -9.42
CA GLY A 67 14.33 14.54 -8.51
C GLY A 67 15.07 15.86 -8.61
N TRP A 68 14.62 16.81 -7.79
CA TRP A 68 15.19 18.14 -7.66
C TRP A 68 15.99 18.27 -6.37
N TYR A 69 17.12 18.99 -6.43
CA TYR A 69 18.06 19.09 -5.31
C TYR A 69 18.49 20.55 -5.11
N THR A 70 18.86 20.91 -3.88
CA THR A 70 19.29 22.27 -3.52
C THR A 70 20.74 22.59 -3.94
N ALA A 71 21.49 21.59 -4.39
CA ALA A 71 22.85 21.75 -4.89
C ALA A 71 23.13 20.78 -6.07
N PRO A 72 24.09 21.13 -6.97
CA PRO A 72 24.34 20.36 -8.19
C PRO A 72 24.92 18.95 -7.93
N GLU A 73 25.50 18.69 -6.76
CA GLU A 73 26.01 17.38 -6.37
C GLU A 73 24.90 16.34 -6.13
N CYS A 74 23.67 16.81 -5.95
CA CYS A 74 22.46 15.97 -5.78
C CYS A 74 22.62 14.86 -4.72
N ARG A 75 23.17 15.20 -3.56
CA ARG A 75 23.28 14.26 -2.43
C ARG A 75 21.92 14.03 -1.78
N PRO A 76 21.66 12.87 -1.14
CA PRO A 76 20.36 12.56 -0.53
C PRO A 76 19.83 13.63 0.43
N GLU A 77 20.70 14.23 1.24
CA GLU A 77 20.33 15.30 2.18
C GLU A 77 19.98 16.63 1.53
N GLN A 78 20.26 16.78 0.24
CA GLN A 78 19.94 17.96 -0.58
C GLN A 78 18.67 17.81 -1.38
N GLU A 79 17.97 16.66 -1.28
CA GLU A 79 16.72 16.43 -2.00
C GLU A 79 15.67 17.47 -1.63
N TRP A 80 15.08 18.09 -2.66
CA TRP A 80 13.99 19.04 -2.50
C TRP A 80 12.65 18.39 -2.79
N ARG A 81 11.69 18.59 -1.90
CA ARG A 81 10.34 18.06 -2.02
C ARG A 81 9.33 19.16 -2.31
N PHE A 82 8.48 18.91 -3.28
CA PHE A 82 7.39 19.79 -3.67
C PHE A 82 6.11 19.35 -3.00
N GLY A 83 5.37 20.34 -2.47
CA GLY A 83 4.03 20.15 -1.94
C GLY A 83 3.94 19.27 -0.72
N CYS A 84 2.95 19.54 0.10
CA CYS A 84 2.35 18.57 0.96
C CYS A 84 1.05 18.13 0.25
N ASN A 85 1.01 17.01 -0.43
CA ASN A 85 -0.22 16.26 -0.33
C ASN A 85 -0.30 15.91 1.14
N ALA A 86 -1.20 16.56 1.85
CA ALA A 86 -1.41 16.33 3.26
C ALA A 86 -1.82 14.86 3.46
N SER A 87 -0.85 13.99 3.40
CA SER A 87 -0.92 12.74 4.12
C SER A 87 -0.98 13.17 5.57
N PHE A 88 -2.00 12.74 6.29
CA PHE A 88 -2.18 13.00 7.71
C PHE A 88 -0.95 12.63 8.56
N TYR A 89 0.05 12.02 7.97
CA TYR A 89 1.20 11.37 8.59
C TYR A 89 2.56 12.03 8.31
N THR A 90 2.65 13.01 7.40
CA THR A 90 3.90 13.75 7.17
C THR A 90 3.68 15.23 7.43
N GLN A 91 4.18 15.71 8.57
CA GLN A 91 4.27 17.14 8.82
C GLN A 91 5.31 17.74 7.87
N PRO A 92 5.01 18.88 7.21
CA PRO A 92 6.02 19.61 6.47
C PRO A 92 7.17 19.95 7.44
N THR A 93 8.38 19.59 7.07
CA THR A 93 9.52 20.13 7.79
C THR A 93 9.75 21.56 7.29
N ASP A 94 10.01 22.50 8.19
CA ASP A 94 10.28 23.91 7.85
C ASP A 94 11.40 24.07 6.80
N SER A 95 12.27 23.04 6.67
CA SER A 95 13.36 23.00 5.70
C SER A 95 12.92 22.92 4.22
N MET A 96 11.64 22.70 3.94
CA MET A 96 11.10 22.61 2.57
C MET A 96 10.26 23.82 2.15
N CYS A 97 10.16 24.84 3.01
CA CYS A 97 9.53 26.10 2.68
C CYS A 97 10.47 26.98 1.85
N VAL A 98 9.90 27.67 0.86
CA VAL A 98 10.66 28.58 -0.01
C VAL A 98 10.79 29.95 0.68
N GLU A 99 11.83 30.13 1.49
CA GLU A 99 12.07 31.35 2.25
C GLU A 99 12.59 32.51 1.39
N ARG A 100 13.19 32.19 0.27
CA ARG A 100 13.75 33.15 -0.71
C ARG A 100 13.83 32.50 -2.09
N SER A 101 14.01 33.31 -3.12
CA SER A 101 14.26 32.78 -4.46
C SER A 101 15.51 31.87 -4.47
N MET A 102 15.37 30.72 -5.14
CA MET A 102 16.40 29.68 -5.13
C MET A 102 16.50 28.97 -6.47
N ILE A 103 17.55 28.20 -6.64
CA ILE A 103 17.76 27.32 -7.80
C ILE A 103 17.68 25.88 -7.30
N LEU A 104 16.97 25.04 -8.03
CA LEU A 104 16.96 23.59 -7.84
C LEU A 104 17.64 22.92 -9.04
N TYR A 105 18.44 21.91 -8.75
CA TYR A 105 19.24 21.17 -9.70
C TYR A 105 18.63 19.79 -9.97
N ALA A 106 18.51 19.43 -11.25
CA ALA A 106 18.01 18.11 -11.64
C ALA A 106 19.06 17.02 -11.33
N LYS A 107 18.64 15.94 -10.72
CA LYS A 107 19.43 14.70 -10.64
C LYS A 107 19.12 13.82 -11.86
N TRP A 108 20.16 13.35 -12.53
CA TRP A 108 20.09 12.41 -13.62
C TRP A 108 20.75 11.09 -13.22
N VAL A 109 20.01 10.01 -13.38
CA VAL A 109 20.45 8.68 -13.00
C VAL A 109 20.60 7.84 -14.26
N SER A 110 21.79 7.32 -14.51
CA SER A 110 22.04 6.34 -15.56
C SER A 110 21.73 4.92 -15.09
N PRO A 111 21.35 3.99 -15.97
CA PRO A 111 21.14 2.60 -15.60
C PRO A 111 22.45 1.96 -15.13
N LYS A 112 22.38 1.20 -14.03
CA LYS A 112 23.45 0.38 -13.51
C LYS A 112 23.10 -1.09 -13.76
N PRO A 113 23.91 -1.84 -14.52
CA PRO A 113 23.64 -3.24 -14.76
C PRO A 113 23.84 -4.07 -13.49
N ILE A 114 22.97 -5.05 -13.29
CA ILE A 114 23.07 -6.08 -12.24
C ILE A 114 23.22 -7.43 -12.95
N ARG A 115 24.37 -8.07 -12.78
CA ARG A 115 24.72 -9.36 -13.39
C ARG A 115 24.98 -10.46 -12.39
N THR A 116 25.25 -10.09 -11.13
CA THR A 116 25.59 -11.03 -10.07
C THR A 116 24.78 -10.74 -8.80
N VAL A 117 24.80 -11.69 -7.88
CA VAL A 117 24.13 -11.56 -6.58
C VAL A 117 24.81 -10.49 -5.71
N GLU A 118 26.13 -10.35 -5.84
CA GLU A 118 26.91 -9.34 -5.13
C GLU A 118 26.54 -7.92 -5.62
N GLU A 119 26.31 -7.74 -6.94
CA GLU A 119 25.86 -6.48 -7.51
C GLU A 119 24.40 -6.17 -7.08
N LEU A 120 23.55 -7.19 -6.92
CA LEU A 120 22.21 -7.05 -6.37
C LEU A 120 22.29 -6.61 -4.90
N ASP A 121 23.18 -7.19 -4.10
CA ASP A 121 23.37 -6.81 -2.71
C ASP A 121 23.90 -5.39 -2.56
N ALA A 122 24.78 -4.96 -3.47
CA ALA A 122 25.37 -3.62 -3.47
C ALA A 122 24.38 -2.48 -3.75
N ILE A 123 23.11 -2.77 -4.13
CA ILE A 123 22.04 -1.76 -4.23
C ILE A 123 21.88 -0.98 -2.92
N ARG A 124 22.16 -1.62 -1.78
CA ARG A 124 22.05 -0.97 -0.45
C ARG A 124 23.05 0.17 -0.23
N GLU A 125 24.08 0.30 -1.06
CA GLU A 125 25.03 1.39 -1.04
C GLU A 125 24.50 2.67 -1.74
N ASP A 126 23.54 2.52 -2.69
CA ASP A 126 22.87 3.63 -3.36
C ASP A 126 21.39 3.30 -3.60
N LEU A 127 20.55 3.61 -2.63
CA LEU A 127 19.09 3.35 -2.66
C LEU A 127 18.32 4.22 -3.66
N TYR A 128 18.99 5.17 -4.35
CA TYR A 128 18.40 6.11 -5.30
C TYR A 128 18.72 5.78 -6.76
N GLY A 129 19.47 4.70 -7.00
CA GLY A 129 19.95 4.30 -8.31
C GLY A 129 18.86 3.81 -9.26
N TRP A 130 19.21 3.72 -10.52
CA TRP A 130 18.43 2.98 -11.52
C TRP A 130 19.20 1.70 -11.85
N TYR A 131 18.63 0.55 -11.48
CA TYR A 131 19.25 -0.77 -11.62
C TYR A 131 18.51 -1.58 -12.67
N VAL A 132 19.25 -2.27 -13.53
CA VAL A 132 18.70 -3.13 -14.59
C VAL A 132 19.33 -4.50 -14.50
N LEU A 133 18.51 -5.55 -14.32
CA LEU A 133 19.01 -6.92 -14.42
C LEU A 133 19.38 -7.21 -15.86
N GLU A 134 20.58 -7.78 -16.05
CA GLU A 134 21.06 -8.28 -17.34
C GLU A 134 21.23 -9.81 -17.36
N ASN A 135 21.02 -10.48 -16.25
CA ASN A 135 21.03 -11.94 -16.10
C ASN A 135 19.99 -12.41 -15.10
N ASP A 136 19.62 -13.68 -15.21
CA ASP A 136 18.92 -14.37 -14.15
C ASP A 136 19.84 -14.55 -12.94
N LEU A 137 19.32 -14.37 -11.73
CA LEU A 137 20.06 -14.52 -10.48
C LEU A 137 19.48 -15.65 -9.64
N ASP A 138 20.34 -16.43 -9.01
CA ASP A 138 19.97 -17.53 -8.10
C ASP A 138 20.41 -17.20 -6.67
N LEU A 139 19.44 -16.91 -5.81
CA LEU A 139 19.63 -16.63 -4.38
C LEU A 139 19.52 -17.89 -3.51
N SER A 140 19.34 -19.08 -4.08
CA SER A 140 19.11 -20.32 -3.32
C SER A 140 20.31 -20.70 -2.43
N GLY A 141 21.50 -20.22 -2.75
CA GLY A 141 22.71 -20.35 -1.92
C GLY A 141 22.75 -19.45 -0.68
N ILE A 142 21.88 -18.45 -0.60
CA ILE A 142 21.80 -17.54 0.55
C ILE A 142 20.78 -18.11 1.55
N ALA A 143 21.24 -18.46 2.74
CA ALA A 143 20.41 -19.09 3.76
C ALA A 143 19.30 -18.16 4.28
N ASN A 144 19.61 -16.87 4.43
CA ASN A 144 18.68 -15.82 4.82
C ASN A 144 19.06 -14.51 4.14
N TRP A 145 18.15 -13.99 3.30
CA TRP A 145 18.36 -12.71 2.63
C TRP A 145 18.12 -11.56 3.60
N THR A 146 19.03 -10.60 3.62
CA THR A 146 18.81 -9.33 4.30
C THR A 146 18.11 -8.37 3.34
N PRO A 147 16.93 -7.82 3.67
CA PRO A 147 16.20 -6.94 2.77
C PRO A 147 16.99 -5.70 2.35
N VAL A 148 16.78 -5.21 1.11
CA VAL A 148 17.33 -3.94 0.64
C VAL A 148 16.39 -2.82 1.06
N GLY A 149 16.94 -1.79 1.71
CA GLY A 149 16.15 -0.67 2.24
C GLY A 149 15.37 -1.04 3.50
N GLU A 150 15.17 -0.08 4.35
CA GLU A 150 14.56 -0.24 5.67
C GLU A 150 13.44 0.77 5.88
N TYR A 151 12.48 0.41 6.70
CA TYR A 151 11.47 1.31 7.23
C TYR A 151 11.60 1.35 8.74
N GLU A 152 12.08 2.47 9.24
CA GLU A 152 12.14 2.74 10.66
C GLU A 152 10.85 3.41 11.12
N GLY A 153 10.22 2.86 12.13
CA GLY A 153 9.04 3.45 12.77
C GLY A 153 7.82 2.52 12.80
N ASP A 154 6.93 2.84 13.72
CA ASP A 154 5.60 2.25 13.79
C ASP A 154 4.69 2.88 12.74
N TYR A 155 3.60 2.19 12.43
CA TYR A 155 2.59 2.56 11.44
C TYR A 155 2.13 4.04 11.53
N GLU A 156 1.97 4.57 12.73
CA GLU A 156 1.41 5.92 12.96
C GLU A 156 2.46 7.03 13.03
N PHE A 157 3.73 6.70 13.32
CA PHE A 157 4.77 7.69 13.61
C PHE A 157 6.09 7.34 12.94
N ALA A 158 6.10 7.33 11.60
CA ALA A 158 7.36 7.25 10.89
C ALA A 158 8.21 8.50 11.21
N PRO A 159 9.52 8.34 11.49
CA PRO A 159 10.42 9.47 11.62
C PRO A 159 10.31 10.39 10.40
N ALA A 160 10.53 11.69 10.59
CA ALA A 160 10.39 12.69 9.52
C ALA A 160 11.21 12.38 8.25
N GLU A 161 12.20 11.52 8.34
CA GLU A 161 13.13 11.18 7.26
C GLU A 161 13.20 9.68 6.97
N TRP A 162 12.16 8.91 7.34
CA TRP A 162 12.10 7.44 7.16
C TRP A 162 12.46 6.99 5.73
N TRP A 163 12.12 7.79 4.71
CA TRP A 163 12.38 7.47 3.29
C TRP A 163 13.87 7.40 2.95
N ARG A 164 14.76 7.95 3.76
CA ARG A 164 16.21 7.96 3.48
C ARG A 164 16.84 6.58 3.52
N HIS A 165 16.24 5.69 4.28
CA HIS A 165 16.68 4.31 4.43
C HIS A 165 15.91 3.34 3.52
N ALA A 166 14.85 3.80 2.84
CA ALA A 166 14.07 3.01 1.91
C ALA A 166 14.65 3.10 0.48
N PHE A 167 14.37 2.08 -0.32
CA PHE A 167 14.71 2.12 -1.75
C PHE A 167 13.82 3.14 -2.48
N LYS A 168 14.44 4.12 -3.13
CA LYS A 168 13.78 5.20 -3.88
C LYS A 168 14.10 5.20 -5.38
N GLY A 169 14.89 4.23 -5.79
CA GLY A 169 15.34 4.10 -7.16
C GLY A 169 14.32 3.43 -8.07
N VAL A 170 14.83 2.97 -9.20
CA VAL A 170 14.17 2.02 -10.08
C VAL A 170 14.93 0.73 -10.11
N PHE A 171 14.19 -0.36 -9.94
CA PHE A 171 14.67 -1.70 -10.19
C PHE A 171 13.93 -2.27 -11.39
N ASP A 172 14.60 -2.32 -12.53
CA ASP A 172 14.07 -2.93 -13.75
C ASP A 172 14.63 -4.35 -13.89
N GLY A 173 13.74 -5.32 -13.78
CA GLY A 173 14.12 -6.73 -13.94
C GLY A 173 14.53 -7.10 -15.37
N GLY A 174 14.30 -6.23 -16.38
CA GLY A 174 14.66 -6.51 -17.79
C GLY A 174 14.01 -7.78 -18.38
N GLY A 175 12.98 -8.32 -17.70
CA GLY A 175 12.39 -9.63 -18.00
C GLY A 175 13.17 -10.82 -17.44
N HIS A 176 14.28 -10.59 -16.73
CA HIS A 176 15.07 -11.63 -16.05
C HIS A 176 14.43 -12.08 -14.75
N THR A 177 14.96 -13.19 -14.22
CA THR A 177 14.40 -13.89 -13.05
C THR A 177 15.36 -13.82 -11.86
N ILE A 178 14.83 -13.49 -10.69
CA ILE A 178 15.47 -13.76 -9.40
C ILE A 178 14.78 -14.97 -8.79
N ARG A 179 15.52 -16.06 -8.57
CA ARG A 179 14.98 -17.30 -8.01
C ARG A 179 15.51 -17.61 -6.62
N GLY A 180 14.73 -18.37 -5.85
CA GLY A 180 15.20 -19.00 -4.64
C GLY A 180 15.45 -18.06 -3.47
N LEU A 181 14.82 -16.86 -3.44
CA LEU A 181 14.85 -15.98 -2.28
C LEU A 181 14.44 -16.74 -1.01
N ARG A 182 15.22 -16.64 0.06
CA ARG A 182 14.93 -17.26 1.35
C ARG A 182 14.93 -16.23 2.47
N ILE A 183 13.86 -16.26 3.28
CA ILE A 183 13.75 -15.53 4.55
C ILE A 183 13.37 -16.56 5.60
N THR A 184 14.32 -16.90 6.46
CA THR A 184 14.19 -17.90 7.53
C THR A 184 14.21 -17.27 8.91
N GLU A 185 14.70 -16.04 8.98
CA GLU A 185 14.75 -15.23 10.18
C GLU A 185 14.52 -13.76 9.79
N LEU A 186 13.69 -13.06 10.55
CA LEU A 186 13.43 -11.65 10.30
C LEU A 186 14.49 -10.78 10.99
N THR A 187 15.22 -10.01 10.23
CA THR A 187 16.13 -8.97 10.72
C THR A 187 15.39 -7.66 11.02
N THR A 188 14.26 -7.45 10.35
CA THR A 188 13.34 -6.31 10.52
C THR A 188 11.90 -6.77 10.40
N ASP A 189 10.94 -5.99 10.90
CA ASP A 189 9.51 -6.27 10.77
C ASP A 189 8.99 -6.19 9.33
N LYS A 190 9.73 -5.54 8.43
CA LYS A 190 9.36 -5.36 7.01
C LYS A 190 10.38 -6.09 6.15
N SER A 191 9.98 -7.21 5.55
CA SER A 191 10.91 -8.12 4.88
C SER A 191 10.41 -8.61 3.51
N GLY A 192 11.36 -8.73 2.59
CA GLY A 192 11.22 -9.21 1.23
C GLY A 192 12.57 -9.12 0.52
N LEU A 193 12.58 -9.09 -0.80
CA LEU A 193 13.76 -8.67 -1.56
C LEU A 193 14.14 -7.23 -1.12
N PHE A 194 13.10 -6.38 -1.00
CA PHE A 194 13.19 -5.07 -0.37
C PHE A 194 12.48 -5.07 1.00
N GLY A 195 13.06 -4.40 1.99
CA GLY A 195 12.38 -4.12 3.26
C GLY A 195 11.35 -3.01 3.09
N ALA A 196 11.79 -1.90 2.48
CA ALA A 196 10.94 -0.76 2.17
C ALA A 196 11.27 -0.13 0.81
N ILE A 197 10.23 0.28 0.10
CA ILE A 197 10.29 1.08 -1.13
C ILE A 197 9.52 2.38 -0.88
N ALA A 198 10.19 3.53 -1.06
CA ALA A 198 9.60 4.86 -0.91
C ALA A 198 9.68 5.63 -2.22
N ASP A 199 8.56 5.95 -2.86
CA ASP A 199 8.55 6.64 -4.16
C ASP A 199 9.40 5.95 -5.25
N GLY A 200 9.65 4.64 -5.09
CA GLY A 200 10.47 3.83 -5.99
C GLY A 200 9.64 2.94 -6.89
N GLU A 201 10.25 2.42 -7.94
CA GLU A 201 9.57 1.57 -8.92
C GLU A 201 10.27 0.22 -9.07
N VAL A 202 9.48 -0.84 -9.21
CA VAL A 202 9.95 -2.17 -9.62
C VAL A 202 9.21 -2.57 -10.89
N LEU A 203 9.96 -2.86 -11.94
CA LEU A 203 9.46 -3.07 -13.28
C LEU A 203 9.98 -4.38 -13.86
N ASN A 204 9.18 -5.07 -14.68
CA ASN A 204 9.61 -6.20 -15.53
C ASN A 204 10.40 -7.30 -14.80
N LEU A 205 10.14 -7.51 -13.51
CA LEU A 205 10.86 -8.48 -12.68
C LEU A 205 10.11 -9.81 -12.62
N ASN A 206 10.82 -10.93 -12.87
CA ASN A 206 10.31 -12.23 -12.51
C ASN A 206 10.97 -12.69 -11.19
N MET A 207 10.15 -13.24 -10.27
CA MET A 207 10.64 -13.93 -9.07
C MET A 207 10.07 -15.35 -9.04
N GLU A 208 10.92 -16.32 -8.75
CA GLU A 208 10.53 -17.73 -8.71
C GLU A 208 10.98 -18.41 -7.43
N ASP A 209 10.13 -19.33 -6.94
CA ASP A 209 10.45 -20.25 -5.83
C ASP A 209 10.94 -19.56 -4.54
N SER A 210 10.37 -18.40 -4.23
CA SER A 210 10.64 -17.71 -2.97
C SER A 210 10.11 -18.50 -1.77
N ARG A 211 10.92 -18.62 -0.69
CA ARG A 211 10.57 -19.33 0.53
C ARG A 211 10.73 -18.45 1.75
N LEU A 212 9.61 -18.12 2.38
CA LEU A 212 9.52 -17.29 3.58
C LEU A 212 8.99 -18.18 4.72
N VAL A 213 9.91 -18.71 5.54
CA VAL A 213 9.61 -19.72 6.58
C VAL A 213 10.19 -19.25 7.90
N PHE A 214 9.36 -18.69 8.79
CA PHE A 214 9.84 -18.08 10.03
C PHE A 214 8.78 -18.05 11.14
N THR A 215 9.20 -17.63 12.32
CA THR A 215 8.32 -17.29 13.46
C THR A 215 8.51 -15.82 13.80
N ALA A 216 7.41 -15.05 13.92
CA ALA A 216 7.48 -13.62 14.22
C ALA A 216 6.24 -13.08 14.91
N GLU A 217 6.34 -11.88 15.50
CA GLU A 217 5.26 -11.24 16.26
C GLU A 217 4.50 -10.17 15.48
N ARG A 218 5.15 -9.35 14.63
CA ARG A 218 4.56 -8.18 13.94
C ARG A 218 5.04 -7.98 12.52
N PRO A 219 5.06 -8.99 11.67
CA PRO A 219 5.72 -8.83 10.38
C PRO A 219 4.80 -8.28 9.28
N TYR A 220 5.41 -7.48 8.40
CA TYR A 220 4.95 -7.19 7.04
C TYR A 220 5.89 -7.90 6.08
N VAL A 221 5.48 -9.04 5.54
CA VAL A 221 6.38 -9.91 4.79
C VAL A 221 5.77 -10.36 3.49
N ALA A 222 6.57 -10.23 2.43
CA ALA A 222 6.25 -10.71 1.10
C ALA A 222 7.52 -10.95 0.29
N PRO A 223 7.48 -11.69 -0.82
CA PRO A 223 8.67 -11.92 -1.64
C PRO A 223 9.31 -10.65 -2.18
N LEU A 224 8.52 -9.69 -2.66
CA LEU A 224 9.07 -8.48 -3.28
C LEU A 224 9.43 -7.42 -2.24
N ALA A 225 8.49 -7.02 -1.41
CA ALA A 225 8.74 -5.94 -0.45
C ALA A 225 7.92 -6.09 0.83
N GLY A 226 8.51 -5.75 1.98
CA GLY A 226 7.79 -5.62 3.24
C GLY A 226 6.76 -4.51 3.17
N ILE A 227 7.17 -3.33 2.70
CA ILE A 227 6.28 -2.19 2.52
C ILE A 227 6.63 -1.37 1.28
N ILE A 228 5.61 -0.83 0.64
CA ILE A 228 5.72 0.17 -0.44
C ILE A 228 4.94 1.41 0.00
N LYS A 229 5.54 2.58 -0.09
CA LYS A 229 4.87 3.83 0.26
C LYS A 229 5.13 4.89 -0.79
N GLN A 230 4.07 5.50 -1.27
CA GLN A 230 4.13 6.74 -2.04
C GLN A 230 4.00 7.91 -1.07
N ASP A 231 4.97 8.81 -1.12
CA ASP A 231 4.96 10.01 -0.30
C ASP A 231 4.76 11.26 -1.17
N LEU A 232 5.79 11.68 -1.89
CA LEU A 232 5.74 12.85 -2.76
C LEU A 232 6.16 12.56 -4.21
N GLY A 233 6.59 11.32 -4.48
CA GLY A 233 6.97 10.84 -5.81
C GLY A 233 5.94 9.89 -6.39
N GLN A 234 6.42 8.86 -7.06
CA GLN A 234 5.60 7.78 -7.59
C GLN A 234 6.14 6.46 -7.06
N ALA A 235 5.26 5.62 -6.52
CA ALA A 235 5.59 4.25 -6.19
C ALA A 235 4.83 3.31 -7.13
N ALA A 236 5.51 2.34 -7.72
CA ALA A 236 4.85 1.42 -8.63
C ALA A 236 5.52 0.04 -8.70
N VAL A 237 4.71 -0.99 -8.88
CA VAL A 237 5.15 -2.32 -9.31
C VAL A 237 4.39 -2.66 -10.59
N ARG A 238 5.12 -2.81 -11.70
CA ARG A 238 4.51 -3.02 -13.02
C ARG A 238 5.16 -4.17 -13.77
N ASN A 239 4.31 -4.95 -14.45
CA ASN A 239 4.73 -6.03 -15.32
C ASN A 239 5.67 -7.03 -14.61
N CYS A 240 5.37 -7.33 -13.34
CA CYS A 240 6.12 -8.27 -12.52
C CYS A 240 5.39 -9.60 -12.41
N ARG A 241 6.18 -10.69 -12.36
CA ARG A 241 5.67 -12.05 -12.23
C ARG A 241 6.31 -12.75 -11.05
N ILE A 242 5.52 -13.07 -10.03
CA ILE A 242 6.00 -13.77 -8.83
C ILE A 242 5.31 -15.12 -8.75
N THR A 243 6.07 -16.21 -8.86
CA THR A 243 5.55 -17.56 -8.97
C THR A 243 6.24 -18.56 -8.05
N GLY A 244 5.55 -19.64 -7.70
CA GLY A 244 6.13 -20.70 -6.86
C GLY A 244 6.40 -20.27 -5.42
N THR A 245 5.84 -19.16 -4.98
CA THR A 245 6.04 -18.64 -3.61
C THR A 245 5.48 -19.58 -2.55
N LEU A 246 6.29 -19.85 -1.52
CA LEU A 246 5.87 -20.52 -0.30
C LEU A 246 6.08 -19.61 0.90
N ILE A 247 4.99 -19.27 1.60
CA ILE A 247 5.01 -18.55 2.87
C ILE A 247 4.51 -19.50 3.96
N GLN A 248 5.36 -19.82 4.93
CA GLN A 248 4.98 -20.64 6.09
C GLN A 248 5.35 -19.89 7.36
N VAL A 249 4.34 -19.46 8.09
CA VAL A 249 4.54 -18.62 9.26
C VAL A 249 3.81 -19.18 10.45
N ARG A 250 4.51 -19.20 11.57
CA ARG A 250 3.92 -19.37 12.89
C ARG A 250 4.05 -18.06 13.64
N THR A 251 2.94 -17.46 14.01
CA THR A 251 2.95 -16.18 14.72
C THR A 251 2.14 -16.26 16.00
N THR A 252 2.62 -15.55 17.02
CA THR A 252 1.89 -15.31 18.24
C THR A 252 1.29 -13.92 18.15
N ASN A 253 -0.03 -13.83 18.19
CA ASN A 253 -0.67 -12.53 18.28
C ASN A 253 -0.71 -12.09 19.75
N ARG A 254 -0.26 -10.87 19.98
CA ARG A 254 -0.45 -10.14 21.24
C ARG A 254 -1.42 -8.99 20.98
N GLU A 255 -2.03 -8.47 22.02
CA GLU A 255 -2.96 -7.36 21.92
C GLU A 255 -2.35 -6.18 21.12
N GLY A 256 -3.11 -5.66 20.15
CA GLY A 256 -2.71 -4.54 19.31
C GLY A 256 -1.68 -4.88 18.22
N THR A 257 -1.46 -6.15 17.90
CA THR A 257 -0.50 -6.52 16.83
C THR A 257 -1.16 -6.56 15.46
N PHE A 258 -0.41 -6.07 14.45
CA PHE A 258 -0.75 -6.17 13.04
C PHE A 258 0.16 -7.18 12.35
N HIS A 259 -0.41 -8.08 11.58
CA HIS A 259 0.33 -9.06 10.79
C HIS A 259 -0.07 -8.94 9.34
N SER A 260 0.89 -8.87 8.44
CA SER A 260 0.61 -8.82 7.01
C SER A 260 1.49 -9.80 6.24
N PHE A 261 0.85 -10.80 5.63
CA PHE A 261 1.49 -11.83 4.83
C PHE A 261 0.88 -11.85 3.43
N THR A 262 1.71 -11.70 2.42
CA THR A 262 1.21 -11.58 1.05
C THR A 262 2.20 -12.14 0.03
N GLY A 263 1.70 -12.41 -1.16
CA GLY A 263 2.52 -12.94 -2.25
C GLY A 263 3.32 -11.89 -3.01
N LEU A 264 3.10 -10.57 -2.82
CA LEU A 264 3.84 -9.51 -3.51
C LEU A 264 4.45 -8.51 -2.54
N CYS A 265 3.64 -7.72 -1.82
CA CYS A 265 4.13 -6.75 -0.83
C CYS A 265 3.28 -6.77 0.43
N GLY A 266 3.92 -6.73 1.62
CA GLY A 266 3.24 -6.79 2.91
C GLY A 266 2.25 -5.66 3.12
N GLY A 267 2.62 -4.43 2.78
CA GLY A 267 1.74 -3.26 2.77
C GLY A 267 2.03 -2.34 1.60
N ILE A 268 1.01 -1.60 1.15
CA ILE A 268 1.19 -0.55 0.14
C ILE A 268 0.33 0.67 0.49
N TRP A 269 0.98 1.81 0.70
CA TRP A 269 0.33 3.06 1.06
C TRP A 269 0.54 4.10 -0.05
N GLY A 270 -0.41 4.13 -0.97
CA GLY A 270 -0.33 4.85 -2.24
C GLY A 270 0.42 4.08 -3.32
N GLY A 271 0.44 4.63 -4.53
CA GLY A 271 1.11 4.01 -5.67
C GLY A 271 0.22 3.07 -6.48
N THR A 272 0.86 2.33 -7.38
CA THR A 272 0.15 1.52 -8.38
C THR A 272 0.71 0.11 -8.47
N LEU A 273 -0.16 -0.89 -8.50
CA LEU A 273 0.13 -2.26 -8.90
C LEU A 273 -0.53 -2.52 -10.26
N GLU A 274 0.24 -2.77 -11.30
CA GLU A 274 -0.29 -2.85 -12.65
C GLU A 274 0.33 -3.96 -13.48
N ASP A 275 -0.50 -4.70 -14.22
CA ASP A 275 -0.07 -5.79 -15.10
C ASP A 275 0.78 -6.89 -14.42
N ASN A 276 0.52 -7.15 -13.14
CA ASN A 276 1.29 -8.14 -12.38
C ASN A 276 0.60 -9.50 -12.35
N THR A 277 1.40 -10.56 -12.16
CA THR A 277 0.93 -11.92 -11.91
C THR A 277 1.56 -12.49 -10.66
N VAL A 278 0.75 -13.02 -9.74
CA VAL A 278 1.21 -13.64 -8.49
C VAL A 278 0.62 -15.02 -8.34
N SER A 279 1.46 -16.02 -8.06
CA SER A 279 1.02 -17.37 -7.73
C SER A 279 1.87 -18.02 -6.64
N GLY A 280 1.24 -18.89 -5.85
CA GLY A 280 1.91 -19.56 -4.76
C GLY A 280 0.97 -20.05 -3.68
N ARG A 281 1.50 -20.27 -2.50
CA ARG A 281 0.71 -20.65 -1.34
C ARG A 281 1.24 -20.05 -0.04
N MET A 282 0.32 -19.89 0.90
CA MET A 282 0.58 -19.35 2.23
C MET A 282 -0.05 -20.26 3.28
N GLU A 283 0.71 -20.57 4.32
CA GLU A 283 0.30 -21.35 5.48
C GLU A 283 0.60 -20.54 6.73
N ILE A 284 -0.43 -20.04 7.41
CA ILE A 284 -0.29 -19.20 8.60
C ILE A 284 -0.86 -19.94 9.80
N GLU A 285 -0.06 -20.16 10.82
CA GLU A 285 -0.51 -20.65 12.13
C GLU A 285 -0.48 -19.51 13.15
N LEU A 286 -1.65 -19.14 13.66
CA LEU A 286 -1.80 -18.20 14.76
C LEU A 286 -1.81 -18.98 16.08
N ALA A 287 -0.71 -18.93 16.82
CA ALA A 287 -0.47 -19.71 18.02
C ALA A 287 -0.73 -18.94 19.33
N GLY A 288 -1.08 -17.65 19.25
CA GLY A 288 -1.44 -16.81 20.39
C GLY A 288 -2.92 -16.45 20.41
N SER A 289 -3.41 -15.98 21.57
CA SER A 289 -4.80 -15.56 21.82
C SER A 289 -4.91 -14.06 22.13
N GLY A 290 -4.00 -13.23 21.66
CA GLY A 290 -4.09 -11.77 21.78
C GLY A 290 -5.04 -11.18 20.74
N GLY A 291 -5.54 -9.97 21.01
CA GLY A 291 -6.23 -9.17 19.99
C GLY A 291 -5.28 -8.73 18.88
N GLY A 292 -5.82 -8.16 17.81
CA GLY A 292 -5.05 -7.62 16.70
C GLY A 292 -5.69 -7.86 15.35
N GLU A 293 -4.93 -7.60 14.30
CA GLU A 293 -5.42 -7.73 12.94
C GLU A 293 -4.46 -8.58 12.08
N LEU A 294 -5.04 -9.43 11.24
CA LEU A 294 -4.34 -10.19 10.23
C LEU A 294 -4.78 -9.76 8.84
N TYR A 295 -3.83 -9.43 8.01
CA TYR A 295 -4.03 -9.17 6.59
C TYR A 295 -3.38 -10.26 5.76
N ALA A 296 -4.14 -10.98 4.94
CA ALA A 296 -3.65 -12.03 4.07
C ALA A 296 -4.22 -11.91 2.64
N GLY A 297 -3.35 -11.88 1.64
CA GLY A 297 -3.74 -11.74 0.24
C GLY A 297 -2.63 -12.11 -0.74
N ALA A 298 -2.95 -12.27 -2.01
CA ALA A 298 -1.93 -12.56 -3.00
C ALA A 298 -1.03 -11.36 -3.29
N TYR A 299 -1.57 -10.12 -3.27
CA TYR A 299 -0.82 -8.92 -3.65
C TYR A 299 -0.38 -8.08 -2.48
N ALA A 300 -1.32 -7.59 -1.70
CA ALA A 300 -1.02 -6.70 -0.60
C ALA A 300 -1.93 -6.96 0.60
N GLY A 301 -1.40 -6.71 1.77
CA GLY A 301 -2.15 -6.81 3.02
C GLY A 301 -2.88 -5.51 3.30
N GLU A 302 -2.24 -4.59 3.98
CA GLU A 302 -2.79 -3.26 4.18
C GLU A 302 -2.51 -2.39 2.96
N ALA A 303 -3.59 -1.99 2.25
CA ALA A 303 -3.43 -1.34 0.97
C ALA A 303 -4.32 -0.11 0.80
N TYR A 304 -3.69 0.98 0.34
CA TYR A 304 -4.31 2.24 -0.08
C TYR A 304 -3.73 2.61 -1.45
N ASN A 305 -4.12 1.88 -2.49
CA ASN A 305 -3.47 1.99 -3.80
C ASN A 305 -4.44 1.71 -4.94
N ASP A 306 -3.97 1.95 -6.15
CA ASP A 306 -4.60 1.50 -7.38
C ASP A 306 -4.03 0.16 -7.83
N THR A 307 -4.89 -0.84 -8.05
CA THR A 307 -4.52 -2.17 -8.57
C THR A 307 -5.28 -2.45 -9.84
N ARG A 308 -4.55 -2.62 -10.95
CA ARG A 308 -5.14 -2.73 -12.29
C ARG A 308 -4.55 -3.88 -13.07
N ARG A 309 -5.40 -4.63 -13.80
CA ARG A 309 -5.04 -5.73 -14.71
C ARG A 309 -4.11 -6.77 -14.08
N CYS A 310 -4.32 -7.02 -12.79
CA CYS A 310 -3.53 -7.96 -12.01
C CYS A 310 -4.21 -9.32 -11.91
N THR A 311 -3.41 -10.40 -11.88
CA THR A 311 -3.92 -11.78 -11.79
C THR A 311 -3.28 -12.52 -10.63
N SER A 312 -4.11 -13.15 -9.78
CA SER A 312 -3.64 -14.06 -8.74
C SER A 312 -4.12 -15.50 -8.97
N ASP A 313 -3.25 -16.46 -8.62
CA ASP A 313 -3.59 -17.87 -8.42
C ASP A 313 -2.88 -18.33 -7.13
N PHE A 314 -3.54 -18.08 -5.98
CA PHE A 314 -2.89 -18.17 -4.70
C PHE A 314 -3.74 -18.96 -3.68
N ASP A 315 -3.11 -19.94 -3.04
CA ASP A 315 -3.74 -20.71 -1.97
C ASP A 315 -3.37 -20.12 -0.60
N ILE A 316 -4.37 -19.79 0.22
CA ILE A 316 -4.22 -19.22 1.56
C ILE A 316 -4.83 -20.18 2.57
N ASP A 317 -3.99 -20.75 3.44
CA ASP A 317 -4.39 -21.62 4.55
C ASP A 317 -4.07 -20.92 5.89
N ILE A 318 -5.11 -20.62 6.68
CA ILE A 318 -4.96 -19.98 8.00
C ILE A 318 -5.52 -20.92 9.08
N ARG A 319 -4.71 -21.14 10.12
CA ARG A 319 -5.09 -21.93 11.28
C ARG A 319 -4.97 -21.12 12.55
N PHE A 320 -6.07 -20.98 13.27
CA PHE A 320 -6.06 -20.52 14.66
C PHE A 320 -5.79 -21.76 15.56
N ALA A 321 -4.59 -21.83 16.10
CA ALA A 321 -4.21 -22.96 16.96
C ALA A 321 -4.78 -22.87 18.39
N VAL A 322 -5.31 -21.69 18.76
CA VAL A 322 -5.97 -21.42 20.02
C VAL A 322 -7.20 -20.54 19.80
N PRO A 323 -8.24 -20.62 20.66
CA PRO A 323 -9.40 -19.75 20.58
C PRO A 323 -9.00 -18.28 20.72
N GLN A 324 -9.62 -17.41 19.92
CA GLN A 324 -9.39 -15.96 19.99
C GLN A 324 -10.41 -15.28 20.91
N PRO A 325 -10.08 -14.15 21.57
CA PRO A 325 -11.00 -13.41 22.42
C PRO A 325 -12.18 -12.82 21.60
N ALA A 326 -13.33 -12.66 22.26
CA ALA A 326 -14.61 -12.39 21.61
C ALA A 326 -14.68 -11.08 20.79
N ASP A 327 -13.88 -10.08 21.12
CA ASP A 327 -13.94 -8.77 20.46
C ASP A 327 -12.54 -8.23 20.05
N GLY A 328 -11.53 -9.10 20.06
CA GLY A 328 -10.14 -8.66 20.00
C GLY A 328 -9.39 -9.01 18.71
N PHE A 329 -9.89 -9.88 17.84
CA PHE A 329 -9.14 -10.31 16.67
C PHE A 329 -9.96 -10.21 15.38
N LYS A 330 -9.36 -9.56 14.37
CA LYS A 330 -9.94 -9.46 13.03
C LYS A 330 -8.99 -10.04 11.99
N ALA A 331 -9.52 -10.73 11.00
CA ALA A 331 -8.77 -11.17 9.84
C ALA A 331 -9.42 -10.69 8.55
N PHE A 332 -8.65 -9.97 7.75
CA PHE A 332 -9.03 -9.52 6.42
C PHE A 332 -8.31 -10.36 5.39
N ILE A 333 -9.06 -11.12 4.60
CA ILE A 333 -8.50 -12.13 3.71
C ILE A 333 -9.06 -11.93 2.32
N GLY A 334 -8.20 -11.72 1.33
CA GLY A 334 -8.61 -11.53 -0.06
C GLY A 334 -7.87 -12.43 -1.03
N GLY A 335 -8.56 -12.94 -2.03
CA GLY A 335 -7.91 -13.71 -3.08
C GLY A 335 -6.91 -12.88 -3.89
N LEU A 336 -7.09 -11.56 -3.93
CA LEU A 336 -6.18 -10.60 -4.53
C LEU A 336 -5.50 -9.76 -3.43
N GLN A 337 -6.26 -9.00 -2.65
CA GLN A 337 -5.76 -8.12 -1.59
C GLN A 337 -6.54 -8.30 -0.30
N ALA A 338 -5.86 -8.23 0.83
CA ALA A 338 -6.54 -8.29 2.13
C ALA A 338 -7.36 -7.02 2.40
N SER A 339 -6.82 -5.85 2.05
CA SER A 339 -7.60 -4.61 1.96
C SER A 339 -7.28 -3.87 0.66
N ALA A 340 -8.17 -3.00 0.21
CA ALA A 340 -7.98 -2.24 -1.03
C ALA A 340 -8.76 -0.92 -1.03
N THR A 341 -8.34 0.00 -1.91
CA THR A 341 -9.15 1.15 -2.34
C THR A 341 -9.68 0.93 -3.76
N ASN A 342 -8.81 0.96 -4.78
CA ASN A 342 -9.25 0.78 -6.16
C ASN A 342 -8.72 -0.53 -6.75
N VAL A 343 -9.63 -1.34 -7.30
CA VAL A 343 -9.30 -2.60 -8.01
C VAL A 343 -10.04 -2.62 -9.33
N GLU A 344 -9.31 -2.70 -10.44
CA GLU A 344 -9.86 -2.62 -11.79
C GLU A 344 -9.32 -3.73 -12.69
N ASP A 345 -10.20 -4.42 -13.40
CA ASP A 345 -9.87 -5.46 -14.39
C ASP A 345 -8.96 -6.58 -13.87
N CYS A 346 -9.12 -6.94 -12.60
CA CYS A 346 -8.31 -7.95 -11.94
C CYS A 346 -8.98 -9.33 -11.89
N THR A 347 -8.17 -10.37 -11.75
CA THR A 347 -8.68 -11.75 -11.64
C THR A 347 -8.04 -12.47 -10.46
N ALA A 348 -8.86 -13.10 -9.61
CA ALA A 348 -8.39 -13.95 -8.52
C ALA A 348 -8.86 -15.39 -8.67
N ARG A 349 -7.92 -16.32 -8.46
CA ARG A 349 -8.10 -17.77 -8.44
C ARG A 349 -7.42 -18.36 -7.21
N GLY A 350 -7.58 -19.67 -7.02
CA GLY A 350 -6.99 -20.40 -5.90
C GLY A 350 -8.00 -20.70 -4.80
N ARG A 351 -7.50 -20.84 -3.58
CA ARG A 351 -8.32 -21.26 -2.44
C ARG A 351 -7.99 -20.46 -1.19
N ILE A 352 -9.01 -20.11 -0.44
CA ILE A 352 -8.90 -19.60 0.93
C ILE A 352 -9.48 -20.63 1.87
N ARG A 353 -8.67 -21.14 2.80
CA ARG A 353 -9.10 -22.06 3.85
C ARG A 353 -8.77 -21.45 5.21
N VAL A 354 -9.78 -21.31 6.06
CA VAL A 354 -9.60 -20.85 7.43
C VAL A 354 -10.14 -21.91 8.37
N SER A 355 -9.36 -22.27 9.39
CA SER A 355 -9.76 -23.21 10.42
C SER A 355 -9.34 -22.72 11.80
N GLY A 356 -10.18 -23.00 12.82
CA GLY A 356 -9.95 -22.53 14.18
C GLY A 356 -10.38 -23.52 15.24
N GLU A 357 -10.27 -23.09 16.49
CA GLU A 357 -10.72 -23.79 17.69
C GLU A 357 -12.06 -23.21 18.23
N SER A 358 -12.81 -22.50 17.38
CA SER A 358 -14.07 -21.82 17.74
C SER A 358 -13.91 -20.79 18.85
N GLY A 359 -13.47 -19.60 18.47
CA GLY A 359 -13.27 -18.45 19.35
C GLY A 359 -14.08 -17.22 18.94
N GLY A 360 -13.64 -16.05 19.40
CA GLY A 360 -14.25 -14.76 19.12
C GLY A 360 -13.72 -14.06 17.85
N GLU A 361 -12.95 -14.77 17.01
CA GLU A 361 -12.41 -14.20 15.76
C GLU A 361 -13.50 -13.67 14.84
N GLN A 362 -13.19 -12.53 14.21
CA GLN A 362 -14.02 -11.93 13.17
C GLN A 362 -13.30 -12.06 11.84
N LEU A 363 -13.86 -12.83 10.92
CA LEU A 363 -13.27 -13.11 9.62
C LEU A 363 -14.03 -12.37 8.53
N PHE A 364 -13.31 -11.56 7.77
CA PHE A 364 -13.82 -10.84 6.59
C PHE A 364 -13.09 -11.35 5.36
N ILE A 365 -13.78 -12.16 4.55
CA ILE A 365 -13.17 -12.89 3.45
C ILE A 365 -13.81 -12.46 2.14
N GLY A 366 -13.01 -11.96 1.20
CA GLY A 366 -13.45 -11.61 -0.14
C GLY A 366 -12.81 -12.49 -1.22
N GLY A 367 -13.57 -12.83 -2.25
CA GLY A 367 -13.00 -13.52 -3.39
C GLY A 367 -11.93 -12.71 -4.12
N LEU A 368 -12.03 -11.37 -4.05
CA LEU A 368 -10.98 -10.44 -4.48
C LEU A 368 -10.39 -9.70 -3.27
N VAL A 369 -11.21 -8.98 -2.51
CA VAL A 369 -10.79 -8.04 -1.47
C VAL A 369 -11.42 -8.42 -0.15
N GLY A 370 -10.62 -8.59 0.91
CA GLY A 370 -11.10 -8.88 2.26
C GLY A 370 -11.87 -7.71 2.85
N SER A 371 -11.29 -6.51 2.83
CA SER A 371 -11.92 -5.27 3.29
C SER A 371 -11.73 -4.15 2.28
N GLU A 372 -12.81 -3.60 1.77
CA GLU A 372 -12.79 -2.43 0.91
C GLU A 372 -12.94 -1.17 1.77
N ARG A 373 -12.05 -0.20 1.58
CA ARG A 373 -11.92 0.93 2.50
C ARG A 373 -12.64 2.19 2.03
N TYR A 374 -12.44 2.61 0.82
CA TYR A 374 -13.15 3.69 0.13
C TYR A 374 -12.65 3.75 -1.31
N GLY A 375 -13.49 3.42 -2.27
CA GLY A 375 -13.06 3.41 -3.67
C GLY A 375 -13.94 2.54 -4.54
N LYS A 376 -13.32 1.90 -5.52
CA LYS A 376 -14.06 1.16 -6.53
C LYS A 376 -13.41 -0.20 -6.85
N VAL A 377 -14.22 -1.25 -6.84
CA VAL A 377 -13.87 -2.55 -7.42
C VAL A 377 -14.67 -2.73 -8.71
N SER A 378 -14.00 -2.77 -9.87
CA SER A 378 -14.69 -2.81 -11.17
C SER A 378 -14.06 -3.78 -12.16
N GLY A 379 -14.88 -4.28 -13.11
CA GLY A 379 -14.44 -5.14 -14.21
C GLY A 379 -13.77 -6.45 -13.82
N SER A 380 -13.80 -6.80 -12.53
CA SER A 380 -12.93 -7.82 -11.95
C SER A 380 -13.66 -9.14 -11.73
N ALA A 381 -12.91 -10.26 -11.68
CA ALA A 381 -13.47 -11.59 -11.58
C ALA A 381 -12.81 -12.43 -10.47
N SER A 382 -13.62 -13.22 -9.75
CA SER A 382 -13.13 -14.20 -8.79
C SER A 382 -13.72 -15.59 -9.01
N THR A 383 -12.85 -16.59 -8.92
CA THR A 383 -13.21 -18.02 -8.84
C THR A 383 -12.60 -18.69 -7.60
N VAL A 384 -12.21 -17.88 -6.61
CA VAL A 384 -11.61 -18.35 -5.37
C VAL A 384 -12.57 -19.24 -4.60
N LYS A 385 -12.08 -20.39 -4.18
CA LYS A 385 -12.84 -21.35 -3.35
C LYS A 385 -12.60 -21.03 -1.88
N VAL A 386 -13.68 -20.73 -1.15
CA VAL A 386 -13.59 -20.39 0.28
C VAL A 386 -14.12 -21.52 1.12
N GLU A 387 -13.35 -21.95 2.12
CA GLU A 387 -13.75 -22.93 3.13
C GLU A 387 -13.41 -22.43 4.53
N VAL A 388 -14.40 -22.34 5.41
CA VAL A 388 -14.24 -21.91 6.80
C VAL A 388 -14.73 -23.00 7.75
N ARG A 389 -13.91 -23.35 8.75
CA ARG A 389 -14.19 -24.44 9.70
C ARG A 389 -13.90 -24.04 11.15
N ASN A 390 -14.77 -24.44 12.08
CA ASN A 390 -14.60 -24.31 13.53
C ASN A 390 -14.22 -22.89 13.94
N THR A 391 -14.99 -21.89 13.50
CA THR A 391 -14.72 -20.47 13.79
C THR A 391 -15.94 -19.77 14.40
N GLY A 392 -15.73 -18.61 14.99
CA GLY A 392 -16.78 -17.78 15.55
C GLY A 392 -17.61 -17.10 14.46
N PHE A 393 -17.22 -15.90 14.07
CA PHE A 393 -17.88 -15.12 13.02
C PHE A 393 -17.09 -15.21 11.71
N ALA A 394 -17.79 -15.48 10.62
CA ALA A 394 -17.19 -15.45 9.28
C ALA A 394 -18.14 -14.80 8.28
N GLN A 395 -17.72 -13.68 7.74
CA GLN A 395 -18.40 -12.94 6.68
C GLN A 395 -17.66 -13.13 5.37
N VAL A 396 -18.31 -13.71 4.39
CA VAL A 396 -17.71 -14.04 3.09
C VAL A 396 -18.47 -13.33 1.98
N GLY A 397 -17.76 -12.59 1.16
CA GLY A 397 -18.27 -12.01 -0.08
C GLY A 397 -17.61 -12.62 -1.32
N GLY A 398 -18.36 -12.81 -2.38
CA GLY A 398 -17.80 -13.33 -3.64
C GLY A 398 -16.73 -12.40 -4.23
N ILE A 399 -16.84 -11.12 -3.99
CA ILE A 399 -15.91 -10.08 -4.43
C ILE A 399 -15.28 -9.41 -3.20
N VAL A 400 -16.06 -8.80 -2.31
CA VAL A 400 -15.61 -8.03 -1.16
C VAL A 400 -16.11 -8.68 0.13
N GLY A 401 -15.23 -8.95 1.09
CA GLY A 401 -15.59 -9.51 2.40
C GLY A 401 -16.39 -8.54 3.24
N GLU A 402 -15.93 -7.30 3.36
CA GLU A 402 -16.65 -6.21 4.01
C GLU A 402 -16.40 -4.86 3.36
N PHE A 403 -17.31 -3.93 3.59
CA PHE A 403 -17.08 -2.49 3.38
C PHE A 403 -16.75 -1.85 4.72
N ASN A 404 -15.57 -1.27 4.85
CA ASN A 404 -15.11 -0.72 6.12
C ASN A 404 -15.56 0.74 6.31
N ALA A 405 -16.64 0.93 7.04
CA ALA A 405 -17.20 2.25 7.34
C ALA A 405 -16.28 3.16 8.17
N GLY A 406 -15.36 2.58 8.95
CA GLY A 406 -14.41 3.36 9.76
C GLY A 406 -13.52 4.28 8.93
N TYR A 407 -13.24 3.90 7.69
CA TYR A 407 -12.47 4.69 6.72
C TYR A 407 -13.34 5.62 5.86
N GLY A 408 -14.66 5.59 6.02
CA GLY A 408 -15.59 6.47 5.29
C GLY A 408 -15.36 7.95 5.52
N VAL A 409 -14.91 8.33 6.72
CA VAL A 409 -14.52 9.72 7.03
C VAL A 409 -13.32 10.14 6.21
N MET A 410 -12.32 9.26 6.03
CA MET A 410 -11.15 9.53 5.18
C MET A 410 -11.57 9.59 3.71
N GLY A 411 -12.42 8.68 3.25
CA GLY A 411 -12.96 8.71 1.89
C GLY A 411 -13.68 10.03 1.57
N ALA A 412 -14.51 10.50 2.49
CA ALA A 412 -15.21 11.80 2.35
C ALA A 412 -14.23 12.98 2.32
N ALA A 413 -13.15 12.95 3.09
CA ALA A 413 -12.08 13.96 3.03
C ALA A 413 -11.37 13.99 1.67
N PHE A 414 -11.33 12.84 0.95
CA PHE A 414 -10.83 12.74 -0.42
C PHE A 414 -11.93 12.88 -1.51
N GLY A 415 -13.15 13.29 -1.13
CA GLY A 415 -14.25 13.46 -2.06
C GLY A 415 -14.97 12.17 -2.46
N VAL A 416 -14.68 11.04 -1.83
CA VAL A 416 -15.34 9.77 -2.09
C VAL A 416 -16.54 9.63 -1.14
N THR A 417 -17.75 9.64 -1.71
CA THR A 417 -18.99 9.48 -0.95
C THR A 417 -19.69 8.15 -1.17
N THR A 418 -19.22 7.37 -2.14
CA THR A 418 -19.82 6.08 -2.51
C THR A 418 -18.74 5.08 -2.85
N THR A 419 -18.72 3.97 -2.15
CA THR A 419 -17.93 2.80 -2.50
C THR A 419 -18.71 1.93 -3.50
N THR A 420 -18.05 1.46 -4.56
CA THR A 420 -18.75 0.78 -5.65
C THR A 420 -18.11 -0.56 -6.01
N VAL A 421 -18.95 -1.60 -6.18
CA VAL A 421 -18.59 -2.86 -6.86
C VAL A 421 -19.37 -2.92 -8.17
N GLU A 422 -18.68 -2.84 -9.30
CA GLU A 422 -19.32 -2.67 -10.60
C GLU A 422 -18.76 -3.60 -11.67
N GLY A 423 -19.65 -4.24 -12.45
CA GLY A 423 -19.28 -5.10 -13.57
C GLY A 423 -18.43 -6.31 -13.19
N CYS A 424 -18.46 -6.70 -11.91
CA CYS A 424 -17.67 -7.81 -11.39
C CYS A 424 -18.37 -9.17 -11.55
N SER A 425 -17.60 -10.25 -11.52
CA SER A 425 -18.15 -11.60 -11.57
C SER A 425 -17.56 -12.51 -10.50
N TYR A 426 -18.42 -13.31 -9.87
CA TYR A 426 -18.02 -14.36 -8.96
C TYR A 426 -18.59 -15.71 -9.40
N THR A 427 -17.74 -16.74 -9.38
CA THR A 427 -18.15 -18.12 -9.61
C THR A 427 -17.69 -18.99 -8.46
N GLY A 428 -18.62 -19.47 -7.65
CA GLY A 428 -18.35 -20.35 -6.53
C GLY A 428 -19.40 -20.24 -5.44
N LYS A 429 -19.23 -21.03 -4.40
CA LYS A 429 -20.03 -20.98 -3.18
C LYS A 429 -19.13 -21.32 -2.00
N PRO A 430 -19.08 -20.51 -0.93
CA PRO A 430 -18.30 -20.84 0.24
C PRO A 430 -18.84 -22.07 0.98
N VAL A 431 -17.95 -22.79 1.63
CA VAL A 431 -18.29 -23.94 2.49
C VAL A 431 -18.05 -23.57 3.93
N PHE A 432 -19.10 -23.59 4.74
CA PHE A 432 -19.03 -23.38 6.19
C PHE A 432 -19.22 -24.70 6.94
N ARG A 433 -18.33 -25.02 7.86
CA ARG A 433 -18.43 -26.20 8.73
C ARG A 433 -18.20 -25.80 10.18
N LYS A 434 -19.22 -25.97 11.04
CA LYS A 434 -19.16 -25.58 12.46
C LYS A 434 -18.71 -24.12 12.65
N VAL A 435 -19.29 -23.21 11.89
CA VAL A 435 -19.11 -21.75 12.05
C VAL A 435 -20.31 -21.23 12.83
N SER A 436 -20.07 -20.50 13.92
CA SER A 436 -21.14 -20.06 14.82
C SER A 436 -22.06 -19.04 14.17
N ARG A 437 -21.51 -18.09 13.42
CA ARG A 437 -22.25 -17.03 12.71
C ARG A 437 -21.71 -16.86 11.29
N PRO A 438 -22.14 -17.74 10.35
CA PRO A 438 -21.72 -17.62 8.95
C PRO A 438 -22.60 -16.60 8.23
N VAL A 439 -21.99 -15.72 7.46
CA VAL A 439 -22.65 -14.75 6.56
C VAL A 439 -22.06 -14.90 5.16
N PHE A 440 -22.91 -14.98 4.15
CA PHE A 440 -22.47 -15.02 2.76
C PHE A 440 -23.29 -14.07 1.90
N GLY A 441 -22.59 -13.18 1.19
CA GLY A 441 -23.14 -12.35 0.12
C GLY A 441 -22.52 -12.70 -1.23
N GLN A 442 -23.32 -12.71 -2.28
CA GLN A 442 -22.86 -13.07 -3.63
C GLN A 442 -21.69 -12.18 -4.11
N PHE A 443 -21.70 -10.91 -3.73
CA PHE A 443 -20.66 -9.93 -4.07
C PHE A 443 -20.01 -9.32 -2.83
N ALA A 444 -20.78 -8.91 -1.85
CA ALA A 444 -20.28 -8.42 -0.57
C ALA A 444 -20.79 -9.28 0.58
N GLY A 445 -19.99 -9.48 1.62
CA GLY A 445 -20.29 -10.37 2.73
C GLY A 445 -21.50 -9.91 3.56
N ALA A 446 -21.63 -8.62 3.87
CA ALA A 446 -22.89 -8.05 4.33
C ALA A 446 -23.84 -7.97 3.14
N GLY A 447 -25.12 -8.40 3.30
CA GLY A 447 -26.16 -8.14 2.31
C GLY A 447 -26.20 -6.68 1.88
N GLU A 448 -27.09 -6.26 0.98
CA GLU A 448 -27.16 -4.85 0.56
C GLU A 448 -27.03 -3.93 1.78
N PRO A 449 -25.94 -3.17 1.88
CA PRO A 449 -25.65 -2.46 3.11
C PRO A 449 -26.64 -1.31 3.29
N GLU A 450 -27.26 -1.28 4.45
CA GLU A 450 -27.92 -0.06 4.92
C GLU A 450 -26.86 1.07 4.90
N PRO A 451 -27.25 2.30 4.55
CA PRO A 451 -26.32 3.43 4.60
C PRO A 451 -25.73 3.55 6.01
N LEU A 452 -24.44 3.29 6.14
CA LEU A 452 -23.77 3.41 7.42
C LEU A 452 -23.66 4.90 7.76
N ALA A 453 -24.41 5.33 8.76
CA ALA A 453 -24.22 6.65 9.33
C ALA A 453 -22.88 6.68 10.05
N SER A 454 -21.93 7.44 9.51
CA SER A 454 -20.71 7.77 10.23
C SER A 454 -21.07 8.42 11.58
N PRO A 455 -20.34 8.16 12.68
CA PRO A 455 -20.48 8.89 13.93
C PRO A 455 -20.41 10.43 13.79
N TRP A 456 -19.86 10.90 12.68
CA TRP A 456 -19.67 12.30 12.33
C TRP A 456 -20.74 12.84 11.36
N GLY A 457 -21.83 12.09 11.08
CA GLY A 457 -22.93 12.52 10.22
C GLY A 457 -22.62 12.52 8.70
N MET A 458 -21.48 12.05 8.27
CA MET A 458 -21.14 11.87 6.85
C MET A 458 -21.56 10.46 6.42
N GLY A 459 -22.68 10.35 5.70
CA GLY A 459 -23.17 9.09 5.16
C GLY A 459 -22.28 8.61 4.00
N MET A 460 -21.76 7.40 4.12
CA MET A 460 -21.20 6.66 2.98
C MET A 460 -22.29 5.77 2.39
N SER A 461 -22.40 5.74 1.08
CA SER A 461 -23.26 4.80 0.37
C SER A 461 -22.42 3.71 -0.29
N TYR A 462 -23.02 2.55 -0.45
CA TYR A 462 -22.41 1.43 -1.17
C TYR A 462 -23.27 1.09 -2.36
N LYS A 463 -22.66 0.77 -3.49
CA LYS A 463 -23.38 0.41 -4.71
C LYS A 463 -22.80 -0.88 -5.29
N ILE A 464 -23.66 -1.84 -5.57
CA ILE A 464 -23.35 -3.04 -6.35
C ILE A 464 -24.11 -2.94 -7.65
N ASP A 465 -23.42 -2.91 -8.79
CA ASP A 465 -24.03 -2.66 -10.10
C ASP A 465 -23.47 -3.62 -11.17
N ARG A 466 -24.35 -4.13 -12.03
CA ARG A 466 -24.01 -4.97 -13.20
C ARG A 466 -23.10 -6.16 -12.89
N CYS A 467 -23.16 -6.70 -11.67
CA CYS A 467 -22.36 -7.85 -11.27
C CYS A 467 -23.05 -9.18 -11.61
N THR A 468 -22.27 -10.22 -11.88
CA THR A 468 -22.77 -11.55 -12.24
C THR A 468 -22.31 -12.60 -11.24
N TYR A 469 -23.22 -13.47 -10.82
CA TYR A 469 -22.95 -14.59 -9.91
C TYR A 469 -23.32 -15.92 -10.55
N LYS A 470 -22.44 -16.92 -10.42
CA LYS A 470 -22.69 -18.29 -10.84
C LYS A 470 -22.33 -19.26 -9.71
N THR A 471 -23.24 -20.16 -9.39
CA THR A 471 -22.92 -21.36 -8.61
C THR A 471 -22.35 -22.42 -9.57
N LYS A 472 -21.23 -23.03 -9.18
CA LYS A 472 -20.74 -24.23 -9.84
C LYS A 472 -21.54 -25.43 -9.38
#